data_4d3e8517a9420b05e1cd7bdb7845dee5
#
_entry.id   4d3e8517a9420b05e1cd7bdb7845dee5
#
_cell.length_a   1.000
_cell.length_b   1.000
_cell.length_c   1.000
_cell.angle_alpha   90.00
_cell.angle_beta   90.00
_cell.angle_gamma   90.00
#
_symmetry.space_group_name_H-M   'P 1'
#
loop_
_entity.id
_entity.type
_entity.pdbx_description
1 polymer ?
#
loop_
_entity_poly.entity_id
_entity_poly.type
_entity_poly.pdbx_seq_one_letter_code
_entity_poly.pdbx_strand_id
1 'polypeptide(L)'
;MSQARVPAWISVGVLPAVNILLAFLVSAILFYYLDISPIEAAEIMWYGAFGTGEGIGFTLYYATGFIFTGLAVAVAFHAGLFNIGGEGQAYIGGLGVGLVLSLIHI
;
A
#
# COMPACT_ATOMS: atom_id res chain seq x y z
N MET A 1 -30.97 -20.80 9.78
CA MET A 1 -30.50 -19.51 10.32
C MET A 1 -30.27 -18.60 9.12
N SER A 2 -31.17 -17.61 8.87
CA SER A 2 -30.98 -16.64 7.78
C SER A 2 -29.82 -15.72 8.16
N GLN A 3 -28.70 -15.86 7.49
CA GLN A 3 -27.64 -14.86 7.59
C GLN A 3 -28.21 -13.55 7.02
N ALA A 4 -28.41 -12.57 7.88
CA ALA A 4 -28.76 -11.22 7.47
C ALA A 4 -27.62 -10.71 6.57
N ARG A 5 -27.86 -10.70 5.25
CA ARG A 5 -26.89 -10.17 4.28
C ARG A 5 -26.76 -8.68 4.53
N VAL A 6 -25.59 -8.27 5.00
CA VAL A 6 -25.26 -6.85 5.16
C VAL A 6 -25.41 -6.17 3.79
N PRO A 7 -26.13 -5.05 3.69
CA PRO A 7 -26.30 -4.32 2.43
C PRO A 7 -24.94 -4.00 1.79
N ALA A 8 -24.84 -4.06 0.46
CA ALA A 8 -23.58 -3.88 -0.28
C ALA A 8 -22.92 -2.53 0.02
N TRP A 9 -23.68 -1.46 0.22
CA TRP A 9 -23.12 -0.14 0.55
C TRP A 9 -22.44 -0.10 1.92
N ILE A 10 -22.86 -0.94 2.88
CA ILE A 10 -22.18 -1.07 4.17
C ILE A 10 -20.88 -1.85 4.01
N SER A 11 -20.91 -2.97 3.30
CA SER A 11 -19.73 -3.83 3.15
C SER A 11 -18.65 -3.24 2.24
N VAL A 12 -19.04 -2.47 1.22
CA VAL A 12 -18.09 -1.90 0.24
C VAL A 12 -17.73 -0.44 0.55
N GLY A 13 -18.59 0.29 1.22
CA GLY A 13 -18.36 1.71 1.54
C GLY A 13 -18.04 1.94 3.02
N VAL A 14 -18.99 1.62 3.90
CA VAL A 14 -18.87 2.00 5.33
C VAL A 14 -17.77 1.22 6.03
N LEU A 15 -17.66 -0.09 5.85
CA LEU A 15 -16.64 -0.90 6.53
C LEU A 15 -15.21 -0.49 6.16
N PRO A 16 -14.86 -0.31 4.88
CA PRO A 16 -13.54 0.21 4.52
C PRO A 16 -13.27 1.61 5.09
N ALA A 17 -14.25 2.52 5.05
CA ALA A 17 -14.10 3.86 5.60
C ALA A 17 -13.84 3.83 7.11
N VAL A 18 -14.59 3.02 7.86
CA VAL A 18 -14.39 2.85 9.31
C VAL A 18 -13.01 2.26 9.60
N ASN A 19 -12.57 1.27 8.83
CA ASN A 19 -11.23 0.68 9.01
C ASN A 19 -10.11 1.70 8.76
N ILE A 20 -10.25 2.54 7.75
CA ILE A 20 -9.30 3.63 7.47
C ILE A 20 -9.29 4.63 8.63
N LEU A 21 -10.45 5.08 9.10
CA LEU A 21 -10.54 5.99 10.24
C LEU A 21 -9.92 5.40 11.51
N LEU A 22 -10.17 4.11 11.79
CA LEU A 22 -9.55 3.42 12.92
C LEU A 22 -8.03 3.34 12.78
N ALA A 23 -7.52 3.09 11.59
CA ALA A 23 -6.08 3.07 11.34
C ALA A 23 -5.44 4.44 11.60
N PHE A 24 -6.07 5.53 11.13
CA PHE A 24 -5.61 6.89 11.41
C PHE A 24 -5.66 7.22 12.90
N LEU A 25 -6.71 6.80 13.60
CA LEU A 25 -6.87 7.03 15.04
C LEU A 25 -5.78 6.31 15.83
N VAL A 26 -5.52 5.04 15.53
CA VAL A 26 -4.44 4.27 16.17
C VAL A 26 -3.07 4.90 15.89
N SER A 27 -2.83 5.33 14.65
CA SER A 27 -1.58 6.02 14.28
C SER A 27 -1.42 7.35 15.03
N ALA A 28 -2.51 8.12 15.16
CA ALA A 28 -2.49 9.38 15.91
C ALA A 28 -2.16 9.19 17.40
N ILE A 29 -2.72 8.14 18.01
CA ILE A 29 -2.42 7.77 19.40
C ILE A 29 -0.94 7.41 19.52
N LEU A 30 -0.39 6.64 18.59
CA LEU A 30 1.02 6.25 18.59
C LEU A 30 1.93 7.49 18.47
N PHE A 31 1.65 8.40 17.55
CA PHE A 31 2.40 9.66 17.41
C PHE A 31 2.35 10.51 18.69
N TYR A 32 1.19 10.56 19.33
CA TYR A 32 1.05 11.26 20.61
C TYR A 32 1.96 10.67 21.69
N TYR A 33 2.08 9.33 21.78
CA TYR A 33 2.99 8.68 22.73
C TYR A 33 4.48 8.90 22.40
N LEU A 34 4.80 9.23 21.16
CA LEU A 34 6.17 9.53 20.71
C LEU A 34 6.50 11.03 20.78
N ASP A 35 5.64 11.83 21.42
CA ASP A 35 5.74 13.29 21.48
C ASP A 35 5.81 13.97 20.08
N ILE A 36 5.19 13.34 19.07
CA ILE A 36 5.08 13.87 17.72
C ILE A 36 3.65 14.33 17.48
N SER A 37 3.49 15.56 16.97
CA SER A 37 2.16 16.04 16.57
C SER A 37 1.61 15.22 15.41
N PRO A 38 0.46 14.55 15.53
CA PRO A 38 -0.12 13.77 14.43
C PRO A 38 -0.43 14.63 13.19
N ILE A 39 -0.79 15.89 13.38
CA ILE A 39 -1.10 16.82 12.29
C ILE A 39 0.19 17.20 11.56
N GLU A 40 1.25 17.52 12.27
CA GLU A 40 2.56 17.82 11.70
C GLU A 40 3.14 16.63 10.94
N ALA A 41 3.02 15.41 11.49
CA ALA A 41 3.42 14.20 10.82
C ALA A 41 2.65 13.99 9.49
N ALA A 42 1.33 14.21 9.49
CA ALA A 42 0.51 14.12 8.30
C ALA A 42 0.88 15.17 7.24
N GLU A 43 1.17 16.39 7.66
CA GLU A 43 1.61 17.49 6.78
C GLU A 43 2.96 17.17 6.13
N ILE A 44 3.94 16.70 6.90
CA ILE A 44 5.26 16.29 6.41
C ILE A 44 5.11 15.14 5.40
N MET A 45 4.30 14.13 5.72
CA MET A 45 4.05 13.01 4.81
C MET A 45 3.39 13.47 3.51
N TRP A 46 2.40 14.35 3.60
CA TRP A 46 1.73 14.90 2.42
C TRP A 46 2.70 15.72 1.55
N TYR A 47 3.46 16.62 2.17
CA TYR A 47 4.43 17.42 1.47
C TYR A 47 5.54 16.58 0.84
N GLY A 48 6.04 15.57 1.55
CA GLY A 48 7.05 14.64 1.05
C GLY A 48 6.57 13.84 -0.18
N ALA A 49 5.29 13.46 -0.21
CA ALA A 49 4.72 12.70 -1.31
C ALA A 49 4.37 13.55 -2.54
N PHE A 50 3.85 14.78 -2.31
CA PHE A 50 3.23 15.59 -3.36
C PHE A 50 3.74 17.02 -3.44
N GLY A 51 4.52 17.49 -2.46
CA GLY A 51 4.96 18.88 -2.36
C GLY A 51 6.10 19.26 -3.30
N THR A 52 6.81 18.28 -3.85
CA THR A 52 7.95 18.49 -4.75
C THR A 52 7.87 17.59 -5.98
N GLY A 53 8.49 17.99 -7.08
CA GLY A 53 8.58 17.14 -8.28
C GLY A 53 9.30 15.82 -8.01
N GLU A 54 10.32 15.83 -7.17
CA GLU A 54 11.02 14.64 -6.72
C GLU A 54 10.13 13.72 -5.88
N GLY A 55 9.38 14.27 -4.92
CA GLY A 55 8.40 13.53 -4.11
C GLY A 55 7.34 12.85 -4.97
N ILE A 56 6.79 13.55 -5.97
CA ILE A 56 5.85 12.97 -6.93
C ILE A 56 6.51 11.84 -7.73
N GLY A 57 7.75 12.03 -8.16
CA GLY A 57 8.52 10.99 -8.87
C GLY A 57 8.68 9.73 -8.04
N PHE A 58 9.09 9.84 -6.78
CA PHE A 58 9.18 8.69 -5.87
C PHE A 58 7.83 8.06 -5.58
N THR A 59 6.78 8.87 -5.39
CA THR A 59 5.42 8.35 -5.18
C THR A 59 4.96 7.51 -6.36
N LEU A 60 5.16 7.95 -7.59
CA LEU A 60 4.83 7.20 -8.81
C LEU A 60 5.69 5.95 -8.97
N TYR A 61 6.97 6.04 -8.64
CA TYR A 61 7.88 4.90 -8.67
C TYR A 61 7.40 3.77 -7.77
N TYR A 62 7.13 4.06 -6.50
CA TYR A 62 6.62 3.05 -5.55
C TYR A 62 5.20 2.57 -5.91
N ALA A 63 4.33 3.48 -6.36
CA ALA A 63 2.99 3.12 -6.81
C ALA A 63 3.00 2.10 -7.94
N THR A 64 3.94 2.22 -8.87
CA THR A 64 4.10 1.26 -9.97
C THR A 64 4.37 -0.16 -9.45
N GLY A 65 5.30 -0.31 -8.51
CA GLY A 65 5.59 -1.61 -7.87
C GLY A 65 4.36 -2.19 -7.15
N PHE A 66 3.64 -1.36 -6.38
CA PHE A 66 2.43 -1.78 -5.67
C PHE A 66 1.28 -2.15 -6.60
N ILE A 67 1.12 -1.47 -7.73
CA ILE A 67 0.12 -1.83 -8.74
C ILE A 67 0.38 -3.24 -9.29
N PHE A 68 1.61 -3.55 -9.68
CA PHE A 68 1.94 -4.88 -10.21
C PHE A 68 1.80 -5.98 -9.17
N THR A 69 2.28 -5.78 -7.95
CA THR A 69 2.13 -6.76 -6.87
C THR A 69 0.67 -6.94 -6.47
N GLY A 70 -0.10 -5.85 -6.40
CA GLY A 70 -1.53 -5.89 -6.12
C GLY A 70 -2.31 -6.61 -7.20
N LEU A 71 -2.00 -6.40 -8.49
CA LEU A 71 -2.60 -7.14 -9.60
C LEU A 71 -2.27 -8.64 -9.54
N ALA A 72 -1.03 -9.01 -9.21
CA ALA A 72 -0.64 -10.41 -9.07
C ALA A 72 -1.46 -11.12 -7.98
N VAL A 73 -1.70 -10.46 -6.85
CA VAL A 73 -2.56 -10.98 -5.78
C VAL A 73 -4.03 -11.04 -6.23
N ALA A 74 -4.53 -9.98 -6.87
CA ALA A 74 -5.92 -9.91 -7.32
C ALA A 74 -6.26 -11.00 -8.35
N VAL A 75 -5.40 -11.20 -9.34
CA VAL A 75 -5.56 -12.25 -10.37
C VAL A 75 -5.56 -13.64 -9.73
N ALA A 76 -4.62 -13.91 -8.82
CA ALA A 76 -4.56 -15.19 -8.12
C ALA A 76 -5.83 -15.43 -7.30
N PHE A 77 -6.32 -14.42 -6.59
CA PHE A 77 -7.53 -14.51 -5.79
C PHE A 77 -8.77 -14.81 -6.63
N HIS A 78 -8.91 -14.17 -7.81
CA HIS A 78 -10.00 -14.45 -8.74
C HIS A 78 -9.90 -15.86 -9.37
N ALA A 79 -8.69 -16.40 -9.48
CA ALA A 79 -8.47 -17.78 -9.92
C ALA A 79 -8.69 -18.83 -8.81
N GLY A 80 -9.11 -18.42 -7.62
CA GLY A 80 -9.27 -19.31 -6.46
C GLY A 80 -7.96 -19.74 -5.80
N LEU A 81 -6.85 -19.07 -6.12
CA LEU A 81 -5.53 -19.33 -5.58
C LEU A 81 -5.17 -18.25 -4.55
N PHE A 82 -4.39 -18.62 -3.54
CA PHE A 82 -3.91 -17.68 -2.53
C PHE A 82 -2.44 -17.34 -2.80
N ASN A 83 -2.19 -16.14 -3.36
CA ASN A 83 -0.82 -15.69 -3.62
C ASN A 83 -0.30 -14.84 -2.46
N ILE A 84 0.41 -15.48 -1.53
CA ILE A 84 1.12 -14.80 -0.43
C ILE A 84 2.58 -14.47 -0.78
N GLY A 85 3.03 -14.84 -1.98
CA GLY A 85 4.40 -14.68 -2.44
C GLY A 85 4.66 -13.42 -3.28
N GLY A 86 3.71 -12.48 -3.36
CA GLY A 86 3.83 -11.28 -4.21
C GLY A 86 5.08 -10.45 -3.94
N GLU A 87 5.48 -10.31 -2.68
CA GLU A 87 6.71 -9.62 -2.30
C GLU A 87 7.95 -10.36 -2.80
N GLY A 88 8.05 -11.68 -2.56
CA GLY A 88 9.15 -12.49 -3.04
C GLY A 88 9.28 -12.48 -4.57
N GLN A 89 8.17 -12.47 -5.29
CA GLN A 89 8.15 -12.34 -6.75
C GLN A 89 8.74 -11.01 -7.21
N ALA A 90 8.42 -9.91 -6.53
CA ALA A 90 8.99 -8.59 -6.80
C ALA A 90 10.50 -8.56 -6.53
N TYR A 91 10.97 -9.16 -5.44
CA TYR A 91 12.39 -9.26 -5.12
C TYR A 91 13.18 -10.07 -6.15
N ILE A 92 12.65 -11.22 -6.60
CA ILE A 92 13.31 -12.03 -7.63
C ILE A 92 13.35 -11.28 -8.96
N GLY A 93 12.29 -10.56 -9.32
CA GLY A 93 12.28 -9.69 -10.49
C GLY A 93 13.34 -8.60 -10.40
N GLY A 94 13.44 -7.92 -9.26
CA GLY A 94 14.47 -6.90 -9.00
C GLY A 94 15.90 -7.47 -9.03
N LEU A 95 16.12 -8.67 -8.48
CA LEU A 95 17.39 -9.36 -8.55
C LEU A 95 17.78 -9.67 -10.01
N GLY A 96 16.84 -10.16 -10.82
CA GLY A 96 17.05 -10.43 -12.24
C GLY A 96 17.49 -9.18 -13.01
N VAL A 97 16.81 -8.06 -12.79
CA VAL A 97 17.18 -6.76 -13.39
C VAL A 97 18.56 -6.33 -12.92
N GLY A 98 18.84 -6.41 -11.61
CA GLY A 98 20.16 -6.05 -11.05
C GLY A 98 21.30 -6.87 -11.64
N LEU A 99 21.12 -8.18 -11.80
CA LEU A 99 22.13 -9.05 -12.41
C LEU A 99 22.38 -8.70 -13.88
N VAL A 100 21.32 -8.46 -14.66
CA VAL A 100 21.46 -8.08 -16.08
C VAL A 100 22.20 -6.74 -16.20
N LEU A 101 21.81 -5.74 -15.42
CA LEU A 101 22.47 -4.43 -15.42
C LEU A 101 23.94 -4.52 -14.99
N SER A 102 24.25 -5.34 -13.99
CA SER A 102 25.64 -5.60 -13.57
C SER A 102 26.49 -6.24 -14.67
N LEU A 103 25.91 -7.15 -15.47
CA LEU A 103 26.60 -7.82 -16.57
C LEU A 103 26.88 -6.88 -17.77
N ILE A 104 26.04 -5.87 -17.99
CA ILE A 104 26.23 -4.89 -19.06
C ILE A 104 26.99 -3.62 -18.61
N HIS A 105 27.61 -3.64 -17.43
CA HIS A 105 28.45 -2.56 -16.88
C HIS A 105 27.76 -1.19 -16.78
N ILE A 106 26.59 -1.20 -16.21
CA ILE A 106 25.93 0.04 -15.80
C ILE A 106 26.06 0.20 -14.28
#